data_9dbed75074ea6eb9991136c8891e6ef5
#
_entry.id   9dbed75074ea6eb9991136c8891e6ef5
#
_cell.length_a   1.000
_cell.length_b   1.000
_cell.length_c   1.000
_cell.angle_alpha   90.00
_cell.angle_beta   90.00
_cell.angle_gamma   90.00
#
_symmetry.space_group_name_H-M   'P 1'
#
loop_
_entity.id
_entity.type
_entity.pdbx_description
1 polymer ?
#
loop_
_entity_poly.entity_id
_entity_poly.type
_entity_poly.pdbx_seq_one_letter_code
_entity_poly.pdbx_strand_id
1 'polypeptide(L)'
;MSDEAATLAELVEAKACELGNARFLTFEDRELSFADLDQKSNAMANGLAMLGVGPGVGVAILMGNSPEWLLTFIGIEKLGAYAVPVNVALKGDGLRHVLDHSDASVVVLSCAYTEVFCAISDRLPRLRAVVVDESQAPRDWVRPKDWTPLAGLCDAPSSRPGSVIDSSAISTIMYTSGTTGSPKGVVSRYGDLNLAGIRALGGMLEADDVLYTCLPLFHANALWLTTIRALVCDLPVVLSRRFSAGKFWDDMRLYGVTTFNALGAMVPILLKQPERSDDSDNPVRIVFSAACPASVWAEFERRFGVRIVEGYAAVDGGGFVVMNFGQSPKGSIGKPFNPYRIVDDEDHDVPAGEPGELLFKIDDAAHRKVEYYKDIAASQAKVSGGWFRSGDLVRADADGNLYFVDRKSDSVRRRGENISSWEVERVLNEHPAVMESAVFGVPSELGEDEVMAIVVPKEGCDLSAPDLVVFARERIASFMVPRFVEFRRELPKTETHRVRKAELKREGVGPRTWDLESPPTRDSAHASAEARPAEH
;
A
#
# COMPACT_ATOMS: atom_id res chain seq x y z
N MET A 1 11.48 17.35 24.74
CA MET A 1 10.28 18.01 24.15
C MET A 1 9.66 17.16 23.04
N SER A 2 10.45 16.60 22.11
CA SER A 2 9.89 15.76 21.03
C SER A 2 9.28 14.42 21.49
N ASP A 3 9.78 13.86 22.60
CA ASP A 3 9.26 12.60 23.18
C ASP A 3 7.93 12.79 23.95
N GLU A 4 7.55 14.03 24.22
CA GLU A 4 6.31 14.39 24.90
C GLU A 4 5.24 14.93 23.95
N ALA A 5 5.54 15.01 22.65
CA ALA A 5 4.59 15.48 21.65
C ALA A 5 3.36 14.55 21.60
N ALA A 6 2.18 15.12 21.76
CA ALA A 6 0.92 14.39 21.70
C ALA A 6 0.32 14.33 20.28
N THR A 7 0.81 15.20 19.39
CA THR A 7 0.33 15.32 18.01
C THR A 7 1.48 15.43 17.02
N LEU A 8 1.21 15.12 15.75
CA LEU A 8 2.18 15.29 14.67
C LEU A 8 2.60 16.77 14.50
N ALA A 9 1.68 17.70 14.71
CA ALA A 9 1.97 19.14 14.67
C ALA A 9 3.01 19.53 15.71
N GLU A 10 2.83 19.09 16.97
CA GLU A 10 3.80 19.32 18.06
C GLU A 10 5.14 18.66 17.81
N LEU A 11 5.13 17.44 17.23
CA LEU A 11 6.36 16.76 16.86
C LEU A 11 7.16 17.56 15.81
N VAL A 12 6.51 18.05 14.75
CA VAL A 12 7.15 18.85 13.70
C VAL A 12 7.77 20.12 14.30
N GLU A 13 7.05 20.82 15.17
CA GLU A 13 7.55 22.03 15.85
C GLU A 13 8.76 21.72 16.74
N ALA A 14 8.68 20.66 17.55
CA ALA A 14 9.78 20.24 18.41
C ALA A 14 11.03 19.89 17.60
N LYS A 15 10.87 19.12 16.51
CA LYS A 15 11.99 18.75 15.63
C LYS A 15 12.57 19.93 14.88
N ALA A 16 11.77 20.91 14.47
CA ALA A 16 12.24 22.15 13.89
C ALA A 16 13.10 22.96 14.88
N CYS A 17 12.69 23.01 16.17
CA CYS A 17 13.47 23.65 17.22
C CYS A 17 14.78 22.91 17.57
N GLU A 18 14.74 21.56 17.58
CA GLU A 18 15.88 20.72 17.96
C GLU A 18 16.92 20.60 16.85
N LEU A 19 16.51 20.43 15.60
CA LEU A 19 17.36 20.08 14.47
C LEU A 19 17.54 21.24 13.46
N GLY A 20 16.68 22.25 13.51
CA GLY A 20 16.80 23.49 12.72
C GLY A 20 17.02 23.25 11.23
N ASN A 21 18.16 23.69 10.73
CA ASN A 21 18.51 23.61 9.30
C ASN A 21 19.05 22.23 8.88
N ALA A 22 19.07 21.22 9.75
CA ALA A 22 19.39 19.86 9.32
C ALA A 22 18.41 19.39 8.26
N ARG A 23 18.94 18.66 7.27
CA ARG A 23 18.14 18.12 6.16
C ARG A 23 17.14 17.11 6.65
N PHE A 24 15.86 17.27 6.28
CA PHE A 24 14.79 16.31 6.55
C PHE A 24 14.35 15.60 5.26
N LEU A 25 13.96 16.34 4.22
CA LEU A 25 13.41 15.76 2.99
C LEU A 25 14.25 16.12 1.79
N THR A 26 14.58 15.13 0.96
CA THR A 26 15.10 15.33 -0.40
C THR A 26 14.07 14.83 -1.41
N PHE A 27 13.78 15.65 -2.42
CA PHE A 27 12.91 15.31 -3.53
C PHE A 27 13.52 15.86 -4.82
N GLU A 28 14.10 14.99 -5.64
CA GLU A 28 14.87 15.39 -6.83
C GLU A 28 16.02 16.35 -6.44
N ASP A 29 16.01 17.57 -6.96
CA ASP A 29 16.98 18.63 -6.68
C ASP A 29 16.56 19.56 -5.52
N ARG A 30 15.42 19.29 -4.88
CA ARG A 30 14.87 20.11 -3.78
C ARG A 30 15.16 19.45 -2.44
N GLU A 31 15.58 20.27 -1.49
CA GLU A 31 15.74 19.86 -0.10
C GLU A 31 14.88 20.71 0.83
N LEU A 32 14.35 20.10 1.87
CA LEU A 32 13.70 20.77 2.99
C LEU A 32 14.43 20.37 4.29
N SER A 33 14.78 21.37 5.08
CA SER A 33 15.21 21.17 6.46
C SER A 33 14.04 20.90 7.39
N PHE A 34 14.31 20.49 8.63
CA PHE A 34 13.27 20.40 9.68
C PHE A 34 12.60 21.76 9.94
N ALA A 35 13.38 22.85 9.91
CA ALA A 35 12.82 24.20 10.03
C ALA A 35 11.96 24.59 8.83
N ASP A 36 12.37 24.23 7.60
CA ASP A 36 11.54 24.43 6.40
C ASP A 36 10.22 23.67 6.49
N LEU A 37 10.25 22.43 6.98
CA LEU A 37 9.06 21.61 7.15
C LEU A 37 8.04 22.31 8.06
N ASP A 38 8.48 22.84 9.19
CA ASP A 38 7.62 23.57 10.12
C ASP A 38 7.09 24.86 9.51
N GLN A 39 7.97 25.73 9.01
CA GLN A 39 7.61 27.04 8.48
C GLN A 39 6.67 26.95 7.27
N LYS A 40 6.97 26.05 6.32
CA LYS A 40 6.16 25.88 5.10
C LYS A 40 4.85 25.18 5.39
N SER A 41 4.80 24.24 6.32
CA SER A 41 3.53 23.66 6.75
C SER A 41 2.67 24.61 7.58
N ASN A 42 3.28 25.56 8.32
CA ASN A 42 2.54 26.67 8.95
C ASN A 42 1.91 27.59 7.91
N ALA A 43 2.66 27.98 6.87
CA ALA A 43 2.12 28.79 5.77
C ALA A 43 0.98 28.06 5.05
N MET A 44 1.16 26.77 4.75
CA MET A 44 0.10 25.94 4.17
C MET A 44 -1.14 25.87 5.05
N ALA A 45 -0.98 25.67 6.36
CA ALA A 45 -2.07 25.67 7.32
C ALA A 45 -2.84 27.01 7.32
N ASN A 46 -2.11 28.13 7.43
CA ASN A 46 -2.72 29.47 7.41
C ASN A 46 -3.44 29.75 6.06
N GLY A 47 -2.86 29.31 4.95
CA GLY A 47 -3.50 29.40 3.64
C GLY A 47 -4.79 28.58 3.55
N LEU A 48 -4.79 27.35 4.06
CA LEU A 48 -5.99 26.50 4.14
C LEU A 48 -7.04 27.11 5.09
N ALA A 49 -6.62 27.71 6.20
CA ALA A 49 -7.53 28.40 7.13
C ALA A 49 -8.27 29.56 6.47
N MET A 50 -7.65 30.28 5.51
CA MET A 50 -8.33 31.33 4.70
C MET A 50 -9.46 30.76 3.83
N LEU A 51 -9.42 29.45 3.51
CA LEU A 51 -10.48 28.72 2.81
C LEU A 51 -11.52 28.12 3.77
N GLY A 52 -11.44 28.45 5.05
CA GLY A 52 -12.35 27.94 6.09
C GLY A 52 -12.02 26.53 6.58
N VAL A 53 -10.79 26.05 6.40
CA VAL A 53 -10.32 24.80 6.99
C VAL A 53 -9.97 25.04 8.46
N GLY A 54 -10.44 24.16 9.32
CA GLY A 54 -10.23 24.20 10.78
C GLY A 54 -10.70 22.90 11.41
N PRO A 55 -10.83 22.84 12.75
CA PRO A 55 -11.20 21.62 13.45
C PRO A 55 -12.45 20.95 12.87
N GLY A 56 -12.33 19.65 12.60
CA GLY A 56 -13.43 18.84 12.07
C GLY A 56 -13.75 19.04 10.58
N VAL A 57 -12.99 19.85 9.85
CA VAL A 57 -13.15 20.03 8.39
C VAL A 57 -12.30 19.02 7.64
N GLY A 58 -12.91 18.28 6.71
CA GLY A 58 -12.21 17.32 5.86
C GLY A 58 -11.56 17.96 4.65
N VAL A 59 -10.28 17.59 4.43
CA VAL A 59 -9.50 18.01 3.25
C VAL A 59 -8.98 16.76 2.53
N ALA A 60 -9.42 16.56 1.29
CA ALA A 60 -8.94 15.47 0.47
C ALA A 60 -7.67 15.89 -0.29
N ILE A 61 -6.67 14.98 -0.32
CA ILE A 61 -5.39 15.20 -1.01
C ILE A 61 -5.32 14.24 -2.20
N LEU A 62 -5.57 14.75 -3.41
CA LEU A 62 -5.50 14.01 -4.67
C LEU A 62 -4.23 14.42 -5.43
N MET A 63 -3.09 14.04 -4.90
CA MET A 63 -1.76 14.39 -5.42
C MET A 63 -0.83 13.18 -5.43
N GLY A 64 0.08 13.15 -6.40
CA GLY A 64 1.22 12.23 -6.37
C GLY A 64 2.27 12.65 -5.34
N ASN A 65 3.30 11.83 -5.16
CA ASN A 65 4.40 12.14 -4.26
C ASN A 65 5.07 13.48 -4.60
N SER A 66 5.08 14.38 -3.63
CA SER A 66 5.74 15.69 -3.71
C SER A 66 5.94 16.27 -2.31
N PRO A 67 6.85 17.22 -2.13
CA PRO A 67 6.94 17.98 -0.89
C PRO A 67 5.62 18.69 -0.54
N GLU A 68 4.91 19.19 -1.54
CA GLU A 68 3.63 19.87 -1.39
C GLU A 68 2.55 18.97 -0.81
N TRP A 69 2.56 17.67 -1.16
CA TRP A 69 1.68 16.67 -0.55
C TRP A 69 1.90 16.60 0.97
N LEU A 70 3.18 16.47 1.38
CA LEU A 70 3.54 16.35 2.80
C LEU A 70 3.25 17.64 3.56
N LEU A 71 3.57 18.81 2.97
CA LEU A 71 3.28 20.11 3.56
C LEU A 71 1.77 20.33 3.74
N THR A 72 0.96 19.90 2.76
CA THR A 72 -0.50 19.95 2.85
C THR A 72 -1.00 19.04 3.98
N PHE A 73 -0.51 17.81 4.06
CA PHE A 73 -0.89 16.86 5.11
C PHE A 73 -0.58 17.42 6.50
N ILE A 74 0.64 17.90 6.74
CA ILE A 74 1.04 18.48 8.02
C ILE A 74 0.27 19.79 8.30
N GLY A 75 0.01 20.61 7.27
CA GLY A 75 -0.80 21.81 7.41
C GLY A 75 -2.23 21.54 7.88
N ILE A 76 -2.84 20.46 7.39
CA ILE A 76 -4.16 19.97 7.84
C ILE A 76 -4.09 19.55 9.31
N GLU A 77 -3.08 18.76 9.67
CA GLU A 77 -2.84 18.32 11.05
C GLU A 77 -2.69 19.51 12.02
N LYS A 78 -1.96 20.56 11.62
CA LYS A 78 -1.77 21.77 12.43
C LYS A 78 -3.06 22.58 12.67
N LEU A 79 -4.08 22.38 11.84
CA LEU A 79 -5.38 23.05 11.98
C LEU A 79 -6.39 22.27 12.84
N GLY A 80 -6.08 21.04 13.26
CA GLY A 80 -7.06 20.16 13.89
C GLY A 80 -8.16 19.70 12.91
N ALA A 81 -7.92 19.84 11.62
CA ALA A 81 -8.75 19.34 10.52
C ALA A 81 -8.43 17.84 10.27
N TYR A 82 -9.14 17.16 9.38
CA TYR A 82 -8.75 15.80 9.04
C TYR A 82 -8.36 15.65 7.57
N ALA A 83 -7.30 14.88 7.35
CA ALA A 83 -6.82 14.58 6.02
C ALA A 83 -7.52 13.33 5.43
N VAL A 84 -7.80 13.39 4.13
CA VAL A 84 -8.27 12.25 3.35
C VAL A 84 -7.27 12.00 2.21
N PRO A 85 -6.22 11.19 2.46
CA PRO A 85 -5.29 10.78 1.42
C PRO A 85 -6.02 9.98 0.33
N VAL A 86 -6.06 10.49 -0.90
CA VAL A 86 -6.82 9.88 -2.00
C VAL A 86 -5.88 9.11 -2.92
N ASN A 87 -6.22 7.86 -3.20
CA ASN A 87 -5.51 7.08 -4.21
C ASN A 87 -5.74 7.71 -5.60
N VAL A 88 -4.67 8.20 -6.20
CA VAL A 88 -4.67 8.93 -7.49
C VAL A 88 -5.08 8.07 -8.69
N ALA A 89 -5.08 6.73 -8.56
CA ALA A 89 -5.58 5.81 -9.59
C ALA A 89 -7.11 5.74 -9.65
N LEU A 90 -7.82 6.27 -8.65
CA LEU A 90 -9.28 6.26 -8.62
C LEU A 90 -9.87 7.19 -9.68
N LYS A 91 -10.93 6.72 -10.34
CA LYS A 91 -11.67 7.46 -11.37
C LYS A 91 -13.18 7.23 -11.20
N GLY A 92 -13.98 8.09 -11.83
CA GLY A 92 -15.43 7.94 -11.89
C GLY A 92 -16.08 7.75 -10.52
N ASP A 93 -16.95 6.75 -10.38
CA ASP A 93 -17.71 6.52 -9.14
C ASP A 93 -16.83 6.09 -7.95
N GLY A 94 -15.67 5.46 -8.19
CA GLY A 94 -14.73 5.13 -7.11
C GLY A 94 -14.12 6.38 -6.48
N LEU A 95 -13.67 7.34 -7.29
CA LEU A 95 -13.18 8.63 -6.83
C LEU A 95 -14.31 9.44 -6.16
N ARG A 96 -15.48 9.51 -6.81
CA ARG A 96 -16.65 10.17 -6.25
C ARG A 96 -17.02 9.61 -4.88
N HIS A 97 -17.05 8.27 -4.73
CA HIS A 97 -17.37 7.61 -3.47
C HIS A 97 -16.42 8.07 -2.34
N VAL A 98 -15.12 8.04 -2.57
CA VAL A 98 -14.14 8.44 -1.54
C VAL A 98 -14.33 9.90 -1.14
N LEU A 99 -14.50 10.81 -2.10
CA LEU A 99 -14.64 12.25 -1.82
C LEU A 99 -15.98 12.60 -1.15
N ASP A 100 -17.07 11.98 -1.57
CA ASP A 100 -18.39 12.23 -1.00
C ASP A 100 -18.58 11.54 0.36
N HIS A 101 -18.19 10.27 0.47
CA HIS A 101 -18.34 9.48 1.70
C HIS A 101 -17.49 10.04 2.84
N SER A 102 -16.30 10.57 2.54
CA SER A 102 -15.40 11.15 3.55
C SER A 102 -15.86 12.50 4.12
N ASP A 103 -16.93 13.10 3.58
CA ASP A 103 -17.38 14.46 3.91
C ASP A 103 -16.31 15.55 3.69
N ALA A 104 -15.27 15.27 2.89
CA ALA A 104 -14.27 16.25 2.55
C ALA A 104 -14.93 17.44 1.81
N SER A 105 -14.68 18.65 2.30
CA SER A 105 -15.26 19.87 1.73
C SER A 105 -14.25 20.74 0.98
N VAL A 106 -12.97 20.41 1.10
CA VAL A 106 -11.87 21.01 0.36
C VAL A 106 -11.09 19.87 -0.32
N VAL A 107 -10.72 20.08 -1.58
CA VAL A 107 -9.87 19.16 -2.32
C VAL A 107 -8.60 19.88 -2.73
N VAL A 108 -7.45 19.32 -2.38
CA VAL A 108 -6.13 19.74 -2.87
C VAL A 108 -5.67 18.72 -3.88
N LEU A 109 -5.42 19.12 -5.13
CA LEU A 109 -5.07 18.18 -6.20
C LEU A 109 -3.91 18.71 -7.05
N SER A 110 -3.14 17.79 -7.66
CA SER A 110 -2.20 18.16 -8.73
C SER A 110 -2.93 18.36 -10.05
N CYS A 111 -2.47 19.28 -10.88
CA CYS A 111 -3.04 19.58 -12.20
C CYS A 111 -3.22 18.34 -13.08
N ALA A 112 -2.36 17.34 -12.92
CA ALA A 112 -2.45 16.06 -13.63
C ALA A 112 -3.79 15.30 -13.42
N TYR A 113 -4.52 15.60 -12.34
CA TYR A 113 -5.80 14.95 -12.00
C TYR A 113 -7.02 15.83 -12.26
N THR A 114 -6.82 16.97 -12.92
CA THR A 114 -7.91 17.91 -13.24
C THR A 114 -9.05 17.26 -14.00
N GLU A 115 -8.75 16.53 -15.07
CA GLU A 115 -9.77 15.91 -15.93
C GLU A 115 -10.62 14.88 -15.17
N VAL A 116 -9.97 13.96 -14.45
CA VAL A 116 -10.68 12.93 -13.69
C VAL A 116 -11.50 13.51 -12.53
N PHE A 117 -11.04 14.61 -11.94
CA PHE A 117 -11.76 15.31 -10.90
C PHE A 117 -12.95 16.08 -11.47
N CYS A 118 -12.79 16.86 -12.55
CA CYS A 118 -13.86 17.60 -13.20
C CYS A 118 -15.01 16.69 -13.66
N ALA A 119 -14.71 15.45 -14.07
CA ALA A 119 -15.72 14.48 -14.49
C ALA A 119 -16.72 14.09 -13.37
N ILE A 120 -16.40 14.41 -12.11
CA ILE A 120 -17.24 14.03 -10.94
C ILE A 120 -17.57 15.20 -10.01
N SER A 121 -16.93 16.36 -10.17
CA SER A 121 -16.98 17.46 -9.21
C SER A 121 -18.37 18.08 -9.02
N ASP A 122 -19.20 18.09 -10.05
CA ASP A 122 -20.60 18.53 -10.02
C ASP A 122 -21.51 17.62 -9.15
N ARG A 123 -21.03 16.40 -8.85
CA ARG A 123 -21.72 15.42 -8.02
C ARG A 123 -21.19 15.37 -6.58
N LEU A 124 -20.45 16.40 -6.15
CA LEU A 124 -19.89 16.53 -4.80
C LEU A 124 -20.58 17.68 -4.04
N PRO A 125 -21.73 17.44 -3.39
CA PRO A 125 -22.56 18.50 -2.83
C PRO A 125 -21.93 19.24 -1.63
N ARG A 126 -20.90 18.64 -1.00
CA ARG A 126 -20.19 19.25 0.14
C ARG A 126 -18.94 20.02 -0.25
N LEU A 127 -18.52 19.92 -1.51
CA LEU A 127 -17.32 20.60 -2.00
C LEU A 127 -17.50 22.12 -1.95
N ARG A 128 -16.60 22.80 -1.26
CA ARG A 128 -16.62 24.27 -1.10
C ARG A 128 -15.44 24.95 -1.77
N ALA A 129 -14.28 24.30 -1.82
CA ALA A 129 -13.08 24.86 -2.43
C ALA A 129 -12.22 23.78 -3.07
N VAL A 130 -11.57 24.16 -4.17
CA VAL A 130 -10.58 23.35 -4.86
C VAL A 130 -9.27 24.12 -4.91
N VAL A 131 -8.20 23.47 -4.46
CA VAL A 131 -6.83 23.98 -4.51
C VAL A 131 -6.05 23.14 -5.50
N VAL A 132 -5.30 23.78 -6.41
CA VAL A 132 -4.55 23.05 -7.42
C VAL A 132 -3.05 23.37 -7.38
N ASP A 133 -2.25 22.31 -7.35
CA ASP A 133 -0.82 22.39 -7.58
C ASP A 133 -0.54 22.41 -9.09
N GLU A 134 0.00 23.55 -9.55
CA GLU A 134 0.34 23.81 -10.95
C GLU A 134 1.83 23.60 -11.26
N SER A 135 2.63 23.15 -10.30
CA SER A 135 4.09 23.04 -10.42
C SER A 135 4.56 22.17 -11.59
N GLN A 136 3.72 21.22 -12.00
CA GLN A 136 3.97 20.30 -13.12
C GLN A 136 2.96 20.51 -14.28
N ALA A 137 2.31 21.68 -14.34
CA ALA A 137 1.31 21.93 -15.36
C ALA A 137 1.94 22.00 -16.76
N PRO A 138 1.37 21.33 -17.76
CA PRO A 138 1.72 21.55 -19.18
C PRO A 138 1.55 23.02 -19.58
N ARG A 139 2.30 23.47 -20.61
CA ARG A 139 2.26 24.88 -21.04
C ARG A 139 0.90 25.37 -21.52
N ASP A 140 0.08 24.47 -22.01
CA ASP A 140 -1.27 24.70 -22.52
C ASP A 140 -2.37 24.42 -21.49
N TRP A 141 -2.00 23.98 -20.29
CA TRP A 141 -2.96 23.76 -19.22
C TRP A 141 -3.49 25.09 -18.68
N VAL A 142 -4.81 25.14 -18.46
CA VAL A 142 -5.49 26.33 -17.96
C VAL A 142 -6.22 25.99 -16.67
N ARG A 143 -5.91 26.74 -15.59
CA ARG A 143 -6.61 26.58 -14.33
C ARG A 143 -8.09 26.95 -14.47
N PRO A 144 -9.02 26.11 -13.99
CA PRO A 144 -10.41 26.49 -13.81
C PRO A 144 -10.54 27.77 -12.96
N LYS A 145 -11.41 28.67 -13.38
CA LYS A 145 -11.45 30.07 -12.89
C LYS A 145 -11.63 30.15 -11.36
N ASP A 146 -12.43 29.25 -10.78
CA ASP A 146 -12.81 29.30 -9.37
C ASP A 146 -11.88 28.46 -8.48
N TRP A 147 -10.78 27.91 -9.04
CA TRP A 147 -9.81 27.14 -8.29
C TRP A 147 -8.68 28.01 -7.75
N THR A 148 -8.27 27.74 -6.51
CA THR A 148 -7.17 28.45 -5.85
C THR A 148 -5.84 27.79 -6.21
N PRO A 149 -4.81 28.54 -6.64
CA PRO A 149 -3.49 27.98 -6.85
C PRO A 149 -2.85 27.63 -5.51
N LEU A 150 -2.23 26.43 -5.40
CA LEU A 150 -1.54 25.99 -4.19
C LEU A 150 -0.40 26.96 -3.79
N ALA A 151 0.32 27.48 -4.77
CA ALA A 151 1.39 28.45 -4.54
C ALA A 151 0.89 29.67 -3.74
N GLY A 152 -0.33 30.14 -4.00
CA GLY A 152 -0.90 31.26 -3.24
C GLY A 152 -1.18 30.95 -1.77
N LEU A 153 -1.39 29.68 -1.41
CA LEU A 153 -1.50 29.28 -0.01
C LEU A 153 -0.13 29.27 0.69
N CYS A 154 0.93 28.95 -0.05
CA CYS A 154 2.30 28.93 0.46
C CYS A 154 2.83 30.34 0.79
N ASP A 155 2.20 31.40 0.26
CA ASP A 155 2.55 32.79 0.54
C ASP A 155 1.90 33.32 1.84
N ALA A 156 1.06 32.52 2.50
CA ALA A 156 0.46 32.89 3.79
C ALA A 156 1.52 33.01 4.89
N PRO A 157 1.21 33.69 6.02
CA PRO A 157 2.16 33.78 7.14
C PRO A 157 2.62 32.43 7.63
N SER A 158 3.93 32.29 7.89
CA SER A 158 4.55 31.07 8.43
C SER A 158 4.51 30.98 9.96
N SER A 159 3.74 31.85 10.63
CA SER A 159 3.50 31.78 12.06
C SER A 159 2.67 30.53 12.43
N ARG A 160 2.91 30.00 13.61
CA ARG A 160 2.15 28.87 14.14
C ARG A 160 0.63 29.16 14.09
N PRO A 161 -0.21 28.26 13.53
CA PRO A 161 -1.65 28.37 13.63
C PRO A 161 -2.12 28.35 15.09
N GLY A 162 -3.15 29.17 15.41
CA GLY A 162 -3.70 29.23 16.76
C GLY A 162 -4.71 28.12 17.10
N SER A 163 -4.76 27.04 16.36
CA SER A 163 -5.74 25.96 16.54
C SER A 163 -5.42 25.13 17.79
N VAL A 164 -6.46 24.77 18.54
CA VAL A 164 -6.39 23.79 19.62
C VAL A 164 -6.82 22.45 19.04
N ILE A 165 -5.96 21.45 19.19
CA ILE A 165 -6.21 20.09 18.65
C ILE A 165 -6.85 19.25 19.75
N ASP A 166 -8.05 18.71 19.46
CA ASP A 166 -8.71 17.75 20.33
C ASP A 166 -8.20 16.34 19.99
N SER A 167 -7.60 15.66 20.95
CA SER A 167 -7.07 14.30 20.80
C SER A 167 -8.13 13.28 20.35
N SER A 168 -9.40 13.51 20.69
CA SER A 168 -10.52 12.64 20.28
C SER A 168 -11.01 12.91 18.86
N ALA A 169 -10.62 14.03 18.24
CA ALA A 169 -11.02 14.37 16.89
C ALA A 169 -10.33 13.46 15.85
N ILE A 170 -10.99 13.30 14.69
CA ILE A 170 -10.42 12.59 13.55
C ILE A 170 -9.24 13.40 12.99
N SER A 171 -8.10 12.76 12.81
CA SER A 171 -6.93 13.31 12.12
C SER A 171 -6.86 12.84 10.66
N THR A 172 -7.17 11.57 10.42
CA THR A 172 -7.03 11.00 9.07
C THR A 172 -8.11 9.98 8.78
N ILE A 173 -8.61 9.95 7.54
CA ILE A 173 -9.46 8.88 7.00
C ILE A 173 -8.73 8.28 5.80
N MET A 174 -8.11 7.11 5.98
CA MET A 174 -7.41 6.39 4.91
C MET A 174 -8.30 5.31 4.30
N TYR A 175 -8.54 5.38 2.99
CA TYR A 175 -9.38 4.40 2.31
C TYR A 175 -8.59 3.16 1.93
N THR A 176 -9.11 1.99 2.35
CA THR A 176 -8.59 0.68 1.91
C THR A 176 -9.41 0.17 0.75
N SER A 177 -8.76 -0.49 -0.22
CA SER A 177 -9.47 -1.24 -1.25
C SER A 177 -10.18 -2.42 -0.60
N GLY A 178 -11.47 -2.28 -0.34
CA GLY A 178 -12.28 -3.38 0.16
C GLY A 178 -12.29 -4.55 -0.83
N THR A 179 -12.08 -5.77 -0.35
CA THR A 179 -12.14 -6.99 -1.16
C THR A 179 -13.56 -7.35 -1.58
N THR A 180 -14.57 -6.76 -0.93
CA THR A 180 -15.99 -7.15 -1.06
C THR A 180 -16.94 -6.02 -1.43
N GLY A 181 -16.44 -4.81 -1.78
CA GLY A 181 -17.32 -3.67 -2.06
C GLY A 181 -16.58 -2.35 -2.25
N SER A 182 -17.29 -1.24 -2.00
CA SER A 182 -16.71 0.11 -2.03
C SER A 182 -15.59 0.25 -1.00
N PRO A 183 -14.55 1.07 -1.28
CA PRO A 183 -13.48 1.33 -0.33
C PRO A 183 -14.01 1.79 1.02
N LYS A 184 -13.45 1.24 2.11
CA LYS A 184 -13.79 1.63 3.49
C LYS A 184 -12.79 2.64 4.03
N GLY A 185 -13.26 3.71 4.66
CA GLY A 185 -12.43 4.72 5.29
C GLY A 185 -12.01 4.31 6.70
N VAL A 186 -10.74 4.00 6.90
CA VAL A 186 -10.18 3.71 8.23
C VAL A 186 -9.91 5.01 8.95
N VAL A 187 -10.51 5.19 10.13
CA VAL A 187 -10.36 6.39 10.94
C VAL A 187 -9.11 6.28 11.81
N SER A 188 -8.33 7.35 11.85
CA SER A 188 -7.32 7.59 12.87
C SER A 188 -7.63 8.91 13.56
N ARG A 189 -7.43 8.95 14.87
CA ARG A 189 -7.65 10.15 15.69
C ARG A 189 -6.32 10.77 16.10
N TYR A 190 -6.32 12.03 16.46
CA TYR A 190 -5.10 12.71 16.91
C TYR A 190 -4.44 11.99 18.09
N GLY A 191 -5.22 11.47 19.03
CA GLY A 191 -4.72 10.70 20.17
C GLY A 191 -4.24 9.27 19.85
N ASP A 192 -4.42 8.79 18.63
CA ASP A 192 -3.94 7.45 18.20
C ASP A 192 -2.44 7.45 17.82
N LEU A 193 -1.77 8.61 17.81
CA LEU A 193 -0.38 8.74 17.41
C LEU A 193 0.54 8.06 18.45
N ASN A 194 1.09 6.91 18.07
CA ASN A 194 2.01 6.13 18.91
C ASN A 194 3.46 6.38 18.51
N LEU A 195 4.04 7.49 18.95
CA LEU A 195 5.44 7.83 18.65
C LEU A 195 6.43 6.80 19.19
N ALA A 196 6.16 6.24 20.38
CA ALA A 196 7.02 5.22 20.96
C ALA A 196 7.02 3.94 20.12
N GLY A 197 5.85 3.51 19.62
CA GLY A 197 5.75 2.37 18.71
C GLY A 197 6.46 2.61 17.37
N ILE A 198 6.30 3.80 16.78
CA ILE A 198 7.01 4.18 15.54
C ILE A 198 8.52 4.18 15.77
N ARG A 199 9.00 4.72 16.89
CA ARG A 199 10.42 4.72 17.28
C ARG A 199 10.95 3.30 17.49
N ALA A 200 10.19 2.44 18.15
CA ALA A 200 10.56 1.05 18.37
C ALA A 200 10.73 0.26 17.05
N LEU A 201 9.88 0.52 16.05
CA LEU A 201 10.05 -0.02 14.68
C LEU A 201 11.31 0.53 13.99
N GLY A 202 11.80 1.68 14.42
CA GLY A 202 13.08 2.28 14.00
C GLY A 202 14.30 1.74 14.76
N GLY A 203 14.18 0.76 15.67
CA GLY A 203 15.27 0.29 16.52
C GLY A 203 16.47 -0.38 15.82
N MET A 204 16.37 -0.60 14.50
CA MET A 204 17.47 -1.04 13.64
C MET A 204 18.10 0.10 12.83
N LEU A 205 17.57 1.31 12.96
CA LEU A 205 18.10 2.49 12.27
C LEU A 205 19.28 3.06 13.05
N GLU A 206 20.27 3.55 12.34
CA GLU A 206 21.45 4.19 12.86
C GLU A 206 21.36 5.72 12.66
N ALA A 207 22.16 6.48 13.39
CA ALA A 207 22.10 7.94 13.40
C ALA A 207 22.44 8.62 12.06
N ASP A 208 23.10 7.90 11.18
CA ASP A 208 23.52 8.35 9.84
C ASP A 208 22.67 7.73 8.70
N ASP A 209 21.58 7.03 9.05
CA ASP A 209 20.70 6.45 8.04
C ASP A 209 19.98 7.52 7.22
N VAL A 210 19.78 7.19 5.95
CA VAL A 210 18.95 7.93 5.01
C VAL A 210 17.85 7.01 4.54
N LEU A 211 16.60 7.34 4.87
CA LEU A 211 15.43 6.56 4.47
C LEU A 211 15.00 6.94 3.05
N TYR A 212 14.36 5.98 2.36
CA TYR A 212 13.83 6.23 1.01
C TYR A 212 12.43 5.63 0.85
N THR A 213 11.58 6.36 0.14
CA THR A 213 10.32 5.80 -0.36
C THR A 213 10.00 6.29 -1.77
N CYS A 214 9.60 5.37 -2.64
CA CYS A 214 8.94 5.62 -3.91
C CYS A 214 7.47 5.17 -3.88
N LEU A 215 7.04 4.64 -2.73
CA LEU A 215 5.65 4.24 -2.51
C LEU A 215 4.78 5.49 -2.33
N PRO A 216 3.50 5.44 -2.73
CA PRO A 216 2.63 6.61 -2.65
C PRO A 216 2.36 7.04 -1.20
N LEU A 217 2.47 8.35 -0.92
CA LEU A 217 2.22 8.94 0.40
C LEU A 217 0.77 8.79 0.88
N PHE A 218 -0.18 8.55 -0.02
CA PHE A 218 -1.55 8.22 0.39
C PHE A 218 -1.70 6.80 0.96
N HIS A 219 -0.62 6.02 1.05
CA HIS A 219 -0.58 4.73 1.74
C HIS A 219 0.22 4.80 3.03
N ALA A 220 -0.22 4.07 4.04
CA ALA A 220 0.38 4.05 5.38
C ALA A 220 1.87 3.66 5.37
N ASN A 221 2.32 2.80 4.45
CA ASN A 221 3.72 2.40 4.37
C ASN A 221 4.64 3.60 4.07
N ALA A 222 4.36 4.38 3.04
CA ALA A 222 5.17 5.55 2.70
C ALA A 222 5.03 6.68 3.72
N LEU A 223 3.80 6.96 4.16
CA LEU A 223 3.53 8.05 5.09
C LEU A 223 4.05 7.73 6.49
N TRP A 224 3.54 6.66 7.13
CA TRP A 224 3.81 6.38 8.53
C TRP A 224 5.08 5.56 8.75
N LEU A 225 5.30 4.51 7.94
CA LEU A 225 6.41 3.58 8.15
C LEU A 225 7.72 4.03 7.47
N THR A 226 7.70 5.12 6.68
CA THR A 226 8.92 5.71 6.13
C THR A 226 9.05 7.19 6.51
N THR A 227 8.15 8.06 6.03
CA THR A 227 8.33 9.53 6.15
C THR A 227 8.18 10.00 7.60
N ILE A 228 7.10 9.62 8.28
CA ILE A 228 6.90 10.02 9.68
C ILE A 228 7.87 9.28 10.60
N ARG A 229 8.24 8.02 10.29
CA ARG A 229 9.30 7.33 11.04
C ARG A 229 10.64 8.06 10.94
N ALA A 230 11.02 8.57 9.76
CA ALA A 230 12.22 9.40 9.60
C ALA A 230 12.17 10.63 10.51
N LEU A 231 11.03 11.35 10.54
CA LEU A 231 10.81 12.50 11.42
C LEU A 231 10.93 12.14 12.90
N VAL A 232 10.35 11.00 13.34
CA VAL A 232 10.40 10.51 14.72
C VAL A 232 11.82 10.11 15.14
N CYS A 233 12.60 9.57 14.18
CA CYS A 233 13.97 9.07 14.42
C CYS A 233 15.07 10.09 14.12
N ASP A 234 14.75 11.35 13.84
CA ASP A 234 15.71 12.43 13.55
C ASP A 234 16.55 12.19 12.30
N LEU A 235 15.98 11.48 11.31
CA LEU A 235 16.68 11.04 10.12
C LEU A 235 16.15 11.74 8.85
N PRO A 236 17.01 11.92 7.83
CA PRO A 236 16.56 12.39 6.53
C PRO A 236 15.81 11.30 5.76
N VAL A 237 14.89 11.74 4.90
CA VAL A 237 14.17 10.89 3.97
C VAL A 237 14.26 11.40 2.54
N VAL A 238 14.47 10.50 1.60
CA VAL A 238 14.38 10.75 0.16
C VAL A 238 13.04 10.26 -0.34
N LEU A 239 12.27 11.18 -0.90
CA LEU A 239 10.97 10.90 -1.51
C LEU A 239 11.14 10.88 -3.03
N SER A 240 10.72 9.80 -3.66
CA SER A 240 10.69 9.70 -5.13
C SER A 240 9.25 9.80 -5.65
N ARG A 241 9.09 10.31 -6.87
CA ARG A 241 7.76 10.44 -7.50
C ARG A 241 7.05 9.11 -7.65
N ARG A 242 7.80 8.07 -8.04
CA ARG A 242 7.28 6.73 -8.30
C ARG A 242 8.41 5.70 -8.35
N PHE A 243 8.04 4.45 -8.23
CA PHE A 243 8.97 3.35 -8.46
C PHE A 243 9.46 3.30 -9.90
N SER A 244 10.77 3.13 -10.07
CA SER A 244 11.43 2.93 -11.38
C SER A 244 12.56 1.93 -11.23
N ALA A 245 12.35 0.69 -11.64
CA ALA A 245 13.32 -0.38 -11.48
C ALA A 245 14.67 -0.09 -12.14
N GLY A 246 14.65 0.54 -13.33
CA GLY A 246 15.87 0.83 -14.09
C GLY A 246 16.76 1.93 -13.50
N LYS A 247 16.22 2.80 -12.62
CA LYS A 247 16.96 3.88 -11.95
C LYS A 247 17.17 3.63 -10.46
N PHE A 248 16.56 2.59 -9.92
CA PHE A 248 16.41 2.40 -8.48
C PHE A 248 17.77 2.43 -7.75
N TRP A 249 18.70 1.60 -8.17
CA TRP A 249 20.02 1.50 -7.53
C TRP A 249 20.91 2.72 -7.80
N ASP A 250 20.72 3.39 -8.94
CA ASP A 250 21.40 4.66 -9.21
C ASP A 250 20.90 5.77 -8.27
N ASP A 251 19.60 5.83 -7.99
CA ASP A 251 19.03 6.75 -6.99
C ASP A 251 19.54 6.42 -5.58
N MET A 252 19.66 5.12 -5.20
CA MET A 252 20.24 4.74 -3.90
C MET A 252 21.66 5.29 -3.71
N ARG A 253 22.49 5.17 -4.74
CA ARG A 253 23.88 5.70 -4.73
C ARG A 253 23.90 7.22 -4.72
N LEU A 254 23.09 7.85 -5.58
CA LEU A 254 23.05 9.31 -5.74
C LEU A 254 22.70 10.02 -4.44
N TYR A 255 21.71 9.52 -3.73
CA TYR A 255 21.20 10.16 -2.51
C TYR A 255 21.78 9.57 -1.22
N GLY A 256 22.67 8.58 -1.31
CA GLY A 256 23.26 7.91 -0.15
C GLY A 256 22.24 7.18 0.71
N VAL A 257 21.24 6.58 0.09
CA VAL A 257 20.15 5.87 0.78
C VAL A 257 20.66 4.61 1.44
N THR A 258 20.42 4.48 2.74
CA THR A 258 20.86 3.32 3.53
C THR A 258 19.73 2.34 3.84
N THR A 259 18.49 2.80 3.81
CA THR A 259 17.31 1.95 4.03
C THR A 259 16.14 2.34 3.13
N PHE A 260 15.38 1.36 2.68
CA PHE A 260 14.13 1.63 1.97
C PHE A 260 13.03 0.63 2.34
N ASN A 261 11.78 1.04 2.13
CA ASN A 261 10.64 0.15 2.27
C ASN A 261 10.28 -0.45 0.91
N ALA A 262 10.09 -1.79 0.88
CA ALA A 262 9.66 -2.53 -0.30
C ALA A 262 8.32 -3.21 -0.08
N LEU A 263 7.50 -3.29 -1.12
CA LEU A 263 6.37 -4.20 -1.19
C LEU A 263 6.73 -5.43 -2.01
N GLY A 264 6.06 -6.56 -1.78
CA GLY A 264 6.45 -7.86 -2.31
C GLY A 264 6.83 -7.92 -3.79
N ALA A 265 6.12 -7.19 -4.65
CA ALA A 265 6.43 -7.13 -6.08
C ALA A 265 7.73 -6.40 -6.42
N MET A 266 8.19 -5.45 -5.60
CA MET A 266 9.39 -4.66 -5.87
C MET A 266 10.66 -5.53 -5.84
N VAL A 267 10.77 -6.43 -4.88
CA VAL A 267 11.93 -7.33 -4.73
C VAL A 267 12.16 -8.19 -5.98
N PRO A 268 11.19 -8.97 -6.48
CA PRO A 268 11.36 -9.72 -7.73
C PRO A 268 11.56 -8.83 -8.97
N ILE A 269 10.94 -7.65 -9.04
CA ILE A 269 11.12 -6.72 -10.17
C ILE A 269 12.56 -6.20 -10.22
N LEU A 270 13.13 -5.82 -9.07
CA LEU A 270 14.52 -5.38 -8.98
C LEU A 270 15.49 -6.52 -9.29
N LEU A 271 15.19 -7.73 -8.82
CA LEU A 271 16.03 -8.90 -9.09
C LEU A 271 16.03 -9.31 -10.57
N LYS A 272 14.92 -9.07 -11.29
CA LYS A 272 14.81 -9.34 -12.74
C LYS A 272 15.56 -8.31 -13.61
N GLN A 273 16.06 -7.20 -13.05
CA GLN A 273 16.89 -6.28 -13.82
C GLN A 273 18.20 -6.97 -14.22
N PRO A 274 18.81 -6.58 -15.37
CA PRO A 274 20.10 -7.11 -15.77
C PRO A 274 21.14 -7.01 -14.66
N GLU A 275 21.93 -8.07 -14.46
CA GLU A 275 23.00 -8.04 -13.46
C GLU A 275 24.09 -7.04 -13.86
N ARG A 276 24.59 -6.29 -12.88
CA ARG A 276 25.68 -5.33 -13.01
C ARG A 276 26.80 -5.72 -12.06
N SER A 277 28.03 -5.46 -12.46
CA SER A 277 29.22 -5.72 -11.61
C SER A 277 29.24 -4.88 -10.32
N ASP A 278 28.46 -3.78 -10.28
CA ASP A 278 28.34 -2.86 -9.17
C ASP A 278 27.03 -3.03 -8.38
N ASP A 279 26.27 -4.12 -8.57
CA ASP A 279 25.00 -4.34 -7.88
C ASP A 279 25.14 -4.28 -6.35
N SER A 280 26.23 -4.84 -5.80
CA SER A 280 26.52 -4.79 -4.36
C SER A 280 27.27 -3.51 -3.91
N ASP A 281 27.70 -2.66 -4.84
CA ASP A 281 28.32 -1.38 -4.53
C ASP A 281 27.24 -0.30 -4.39
N ASN A 282 26.55 -0.33 -3.27
CA ASN A 282 25.50 0.61 -2.92
C ASN A 282 25.48 0.80 -1.38
N PRO A 283 24.98 1.94 -0.86
CA PRO A 283 24.97 2.21 0.57
C PRO A 283 23.85 1.54 1.35
N VAL A 284 22.93 0.83 0.68
CA VAL A 284 21.76 0.22 1.33
C VAL A 284 22.20 -0.95 2.20
N ARG A 285 21.82 -0.92 3.47
CA ARG A 285 22.08 -2.01 4.43
C ARG A 285 20.84 -2.77 4.84
N ILE A 286 19.66 -2.11 4.88
CA ILE A 286 18.38 -2.72 5.30
C ILE A 286 17.28 -2.41 4.29
N VAL A 287 16.49 -3.44 3.98
CA VAL A 287 15.24 -3.36 3.24
C VAL A 287 14.10 -3.78 4.15
N PHE A 288 13.22 -2.84 4.50
CA PHE A 288 11.98 -3.15 5.21
C PHE A 288 10.93 -3.62 4.22
N SER A 289 10.72 -4.92 4.17
CA SER A 289 9.81 -5.53 3.21
C SER A 289 8.45 -5.88 3.82
N ALA A 290 7.44 -5.91 2.98
CA ALA A 290 6.16 -6.56 3.25
C ALA A 290 5.83 -7.50 2.09
N ALA A 291 5.71 -8.80 2.39
CA ALA A 291 5.44 -9.88 1.46
C ALA A 291 6.61 -10.19 0.48
N CYS A 292 7.86 -10.22 0.97
CA CYS A 292 8.99 -10.72 0.19
C CYS A 292 8.84 -12.22 -0.09
N PRO A 293 8.82 -12.68 -1.37
CA PRO A 293 8.76 -14.11 -1.65
C PRO A 293 10.00 -14.84 -1.14
N ALA A 294 9.80 -15.95 -0.41
CA ALA A 294 10.88 -16.75 0.15
C ALA A 294 11.90 -17.23 -0.90
N SER A 295 11.42 -17.53 -2.11
CA SER A 295 12.24 -18.04 -3.22
C SER A 295 13.29 -17.06 -3.74
N VAL A 296 13.06 -15.75 -3.61
CA VAL A 296 13.98 -14.71 -4.10
C VAL A 296 14.75 -14.00 -2.98
N TRP A 297 14.39 -14.21 -1.72
CA TRP A 297 14.95 -13.52 -0.57
C TRP A 297 16.48 -13.65 -0.46
N ALA A 298 16.98 -14.88 -0.43
CA ALA A 298 18.41 -15.14 -0.26
C ALA A 298 19.25 -14.60 -1.45
N GLU A 299 18.71 -14.71 -2.65
CA GLU A 299 19.37 -14.22 -3.86
C GLU A 299 19.42 -12.69 -3.89
N PHE A 300 18.33 -12.02 -3.51
CA PHE A 300 18.29 -10.57 -3.43
C PHE A 300 19.32 -10.02 -2.44
N GLU A 301 19.37 -10.59 -1.22
CA GLU A 301 20.37 -10.21 -0.22
C GLU A 301 21.81 -10.41 -0.72
N ARG A 302 22.07 -11.54 -1.37
CA ARG A 302 23.39 -11.85 -1.91
C ARG A 302 23.79 -10.90 -3.04
N ARG A 303 22.88 -10.66 -4.01
CA ARG A 303 23.18 -9.84 -5.18
C ARG A 303 23.45 -8.39 -4.82
N PHE A 304 22.63 -7.81 -3.97
CA PHE A 304 22.72 -6.39 -3.65
C PHE A 304 23.46 -6.08 -2.34
N GLY A 305 23.93 -7.10 -1.60
CA GLY A 305 24.66 -6.89 -0.34
C GLY A 305 23.80 -6.34 0.80
N VAL A 306 22.50 -6.52 0.76
CA VAL A 306 21.53 -5.94 1.70
C VAL A 306 20.95 -7.00 2.64
N ARG A 307 20.31 -6.56 3.72
CA ARG A 307 19.54 -7.41 4.63
C ARG A 307 18.05 -7.08 4.54
N ILE A 308 17.21 -8.09 4.33
CA ILE A 308 15.75 -7.93 4.37
C ILE A 308 15.24 -8.14 5.80
N VAL A 309 14.41 -7.21 6.24
CA VAL A 309 13.57 -7.28 7.44
C VAL A 309 12.14 -7.36 6.95
N GLU A 310 11.46 -8.45 7.27
CA GLU A 310 10.09 -8.67 6.83
C GLU A 310 9.10 -8.22 7.89
N GLY A 311 8.03 -7.54 7.49
CA GLY A 311 7.00 -7.04 8.38
C GLY A 311 5.59 -7.28 7.88
N TYR A 312 4.68 -7.46 8.81
CA TYR A 312 3.25 -7.53 8.58
C TYR A 312 2.54 -6.50 9.46
N ALA A 313 1.70 -5.71 8.85
CA ALA A 313 0.76 -4.79 9.52
C ALA A 313 -0.43 -4.50 8.62
N ALA A 314 -1.57 -4.15 9.20
CA ALA A 314 -2.75 -3.69 8.48
C ALA A 314 -3.13 -2.27 8.92
N VAL A 315 -3.59 -1.45 7.98
CA VAL A 315 -4.01 -0.05 8.26
C VAL A 315 -5.15 -0.01 9.29
N ASP A 316 -6.09 -0.97 9.17
CA ASP A 316 -7.21 -1.18 10.10
C ASP A 316 -6.86 -2.06 11.30
N GLY A 317 -5.57 -2.40 11.43
CA GLY A 317 -5.09 -3.38 12.41
C GLY A 317 -4.92 -2.86 13.85
N GLY A 318 -5.36 -1.67 14.17
CA GLY A 318 -5.29 -1.18 15.56
C GLY A 318 -3.87 -1.01 16.14
N GLY A 319 -2.84 -1.03 15.29
CA GLY A 319 -1.44 -0.92 15.70
C GLY A 319 -0.72 -2.27 15.91
N PHE A 320 -1.36 -3.40 15.60
CA PHE A 320 -0.71 -4.71 15.65
C PHE A 320 0.30 -4.87 14.53
N VAL A 321 1.49 -5.37 14.89
CA VAL A 321 2.63 -5.56 13.98
C VAL A 321 3.29 -6.92 14.27
N VAL A 322 3.73 -7.59 13.20
CA VAL A 322 4.60 -8.78 13.28
C VAL A 322 5.87 -8.48 12.50
N MET A 323 7.03 -8.81 13.05
CA MET A 323 8.31 -8.49 12.42
C MET A 323 9.27 -9.68 12.47
N ASN A 324 9.96 -9.89 11.36
CA ASN A 324 11.11 -10.78 11.26
C ASN A 324 12.39 -9.93 11.09
N PHE A 325 13.06 -9.66 12.20
CA PHE A 325 14.36 -8.98 12.20
C PHE A 325 15.55 -9.90 11.84
N GLY A 326 15.29 -11.06 11.24
CA GLY A 326 16.29 -12.05 10.85
C GLY A 326 16.50 -13.14 11.90
N GLN A 327 15.69 -13.18 12.97
CA GLN A 327 15.72 -14.29 13.95
C GLN A 327 14.79 -15.44 13.53
N SER A 328 13.84 -15.18 12.65
CA SER A 328 12.92 -16.16 12.08
C SER A 328 13.39 -16.62 10.70
N PRO A 329 12.97 -17.80 10.22
CA PRO A 329 13.33 -18.27 8.89
C PRO A 329 12.93 -17.29 7.77
N LYS A 330 13.68 -17.30 6.67
CA LYS A 330 13.33 -16.52 5.47
C LYS A 330 11.99 -16.99 4.91
N GLY A 331 11.14 -16.04 4.55
CA GLY A 331 9.74 -16.28 4.13
C GLY A 331 8.73 -16.27 5.28
N SER A 332 9.18 -16.22 6.53
CA SER A 332 8.33 -15.95 7.70
C SER A 332 8.16 -14.44 7.87
N ILE A 333 6.95 -14.02 8.25
CA ILE A 333 6.68 -12.64 8.68
C ILE A 333 7.18 -12.37 10.11
N GLY A 334 7.71 -13.40 10.80
CA GLY A 334 8.26 -13.29 12.15
C GLY A 334 7.34 -13.80 13.25
N LYS A 335 7.59 -13.30 14.46
CA LYS A 335 6.79 -13.62 15.64
C LYS A 335 6.02 -12.38 16.09
N PRO A 336 4.74 -12.54 16.46
CA PRO A 336 3.95 -11.42 16.99
C PRO A 336 4.51 -10.94 18.34
N PHE A 337 4.45 -9.61 18.57
CA PHE A 337 4.77 -9.02 19.87
C PHE A 337 3.60 -9.10 20.85
N ASN A 338 2.39 -9.21 20.34
CA ASN A 338 1.16 -9.24 21.11
C ASN A 338 0.64 -10.67 21.23
N PRO A 339 -0.14 -10.98 22.29
CA PRO A 339 -0.87 -12.24 22.35
C PRO A 339 -1.76 -12.42 21.12
N TYR A 340 -1.71 -13.59 20.52
CA TYR A 340 -2.41 -13.90 19.29
C TYR A 340 -3.05 -15.30 19.34
N ARG A 341 -3.97 -15.54 18.42
CA ARG A 341 -4.56 -16.85 18.11
C ARG A 341 -4.57 -17.04 16.60
N ILE A 342 -4.56 -18.28 16.17
CA ILE A 342 -4.84 -18.69 14.79
C ILE A 342 -6.03 -19.61 14.86
N VAL A 343 -7.15 -19.23 14.21
CA VAL A 343 -8.42 -19.94 14.40
C VAL A 343 -9.04 -20.36 13.07
N ASP A 344 -9.83 -21.43 13.11
CA ASP A 344 -10.70 -21.87 12.02
C ASP A 344 -11.96 -20.99 11.89
N ASP A 345 -12.92 -21.40 11.05
CA ASP A 345 -14.16 -20.67 10.82
C ASP A 345 -15.15 -20.77 12.01
N GLU A 346 -14.97 -21.74 12.90
CA GLU A 346 -15.73 -21.95 14.13
C GLU A 346 -15.07 -21.33 15.38
N ASP A 347 -14.02 -20.51 15.20
CA ASP A 347 -13.22 -19.85 16.25
C ASP A 347 -12.46 -20.82 17.19
N HIS A 348 -12.16 -22.05 16.74
CA HIS A 348 -11.26 -22.97 17.45
C HIS A 348 -9.82 -22.73 17.04
N ASP A 349 -8.88 -22.88 18.00
CA ASP A 349 -7.45 -22.78 17.70
C ASP A 349 -7.01 -23.93 16.79
N VAL A 350 -6.29 -23.59 15.70
CA VAL A 350 -5.75 -24.61 14.78
C VAL A 350 -4.39 -25.12 15.25
N PRO A 351 -4.04 -26.39 14.95
CA PRO A 351 -2.70 -26.94 15.23
C PRO A 351 -1.59 -26.20 14.48
N ALA A 352 -0.35 -26.28 15.01
CA ALA A 352 0.83 -25.79 14.30
C ALA A 352 0.96 -26.44 12.91
N GLY A 353 1.22 -25.63 11.90
CA GLY A 353 1.29 -26.02 10.49
C GLY A 353 -0.01 -25.83 9.71
N GLU A 354 -1.16 -25.83 10.39
CA GLU A 354 -2.46 -25.61 9.75
C GLU A 354 -2.75 -24.12 9.55
N PRO A 355 -3.39 -23.73 8.44
CA PRO A 355 -3.78 -22.36 8.20
C PRO A 355 -5.03 -21.98 8.99
N GLY A 356 -5.08 -20.74 9.48
CA GLY A 356 -6.25 -20.17 10.14
C GLY A 356 -6.20 -18.64 10.15
N GLU A 357 -7.29 -18.00 10.54
CA GLU A 357 -7.36 -16.54 10.64
C GLU A 357 -6.53 -16.05 11.83
N LEU A 358 -5.65 -15.09 11.58
CA LEU A 358 -4.84 -14.43 12.61
C LEU A 358 -5.69 -13.45 13.42
N LEU A 359 -5.73 -13.67 14.74
CA LEU A 359 -6.39 -12.79 15.70
C LEU A 359 -5.35 -12.22 16.67
N PHE A 360 -5.52 -10.95 17.05
CA PHE A 360 -4.72 -10.31 18.10
C PHE A 360 -5.57 -9.93 19.30
N LYS A 361 -5.05 -10.15 20.50
CA LYS A 361 -5.70 -9.71 21.73
C LYS A 361 -5.69 -8.19 21.81
N ILE A 362 -6.86 -7.59 21.98
CA ILE A 362 -6.98 -6.16 22.21
C ILE A 362 -6.68 -5.87 23.68
N ASP A 363 -5.78 -4.92 23.89
CA ASP A 363 -5.59 -4.23 25.15
C ASP A 363 -6.09 -2.80 24.96
N ASP A 364 -7.22 -2.45 25.59
CA ASP A 364 -7.88 -1.15 25.46
C ASP A 364 -6.98 0.04 25.82
N ALA A 365 -5.94 -0.20 26.64
CA ALA A 365 -4.97 0.82 27.02
C ALA A 365 -3.82 1.01 26.00
N ALA A 366 -3.53 -0.02 25.20
CA ALA A 366 -2.35 -0.06 24.33
C ALA A 366 -2.68 0.04 22.83
N HIS A 367 -3.94 -0.18 22.43
CA HIS A 367 -4.30 -0.29 21.04
C HIS A 367 -5.34 0.73 20.58
N ARG A 368 -5.13 1.25 19.39
CA ARG A 368 -6.08 2.10 18.70
C ARG A 368 -7.41 1.37 18.49
N LYS A 369 -8.51 2.07 18.70
CA LYS A 369 -9.83 1.55 18.37
C LYS A 369 -9.96 1.35 16.86
N VAL A 370 -10.40 0.17 16.44
CA VAL A 370 -10.70 -0.11 15.03
C VAL A 370 -12.01 0.58 14.66
N GLU A 371 -11.95 1.51 13.72
CA GLU A 371 -13.12 2.30 13.33
C GLU A 371 -13.12 2.51 11.81
N TYR A 372 -14.22 2.10 11.16
CA TYR A 372 -14.51 2.49 9.78
C TYR A 372 -15.50 3.65 9.76
N TYR A 373 -15.15 4.69 9.01
CA TYR A 373 -15.97 5.89 8.90
C TYR A 373 -17.37 5.56 8.37
N LYS A 374 -18.41 5.95 9.13
CA LYS A 374 -19.82 5.68 8.82
C LYS A 374 -20.20 4.20 8.65
N ASP A 375 -19.37 3.26 9.08
CA ASP A 375 -19.66 1.83 8.98
C ASP A 375 -19.45 1.14 10.34
N ILE A 376 -20.45 1.32 11.23
CA ILE A 376 -20.45 0.75 12.58
C ILE A 376 -20.44 -0.78 12.52
N ALA A 377 -21.20 -1.37 11.58
CA ALA A 377 -21.31 -2.82 11.47
C ALA A 377 -19.95 -3.44 11.08
N ALA A 378 -19.24 -2.87 10.10
CA ALA A 378 -17.92 -3.34 9.74
C ALA A 378 -16.90 -3.14 10.88
N SER A 379 -16.99 -2.02 11.62
CA SER A 379 -16.12 -1.76 12.77
C SER A 379 -16.32 -2.81 13.86
N GLN A 380 -17.58 -3.13 14.18
CA GLN A 380 -17.92 -4.16 15.15
C GLN A 380 -17.50 -5.56 14.70
N ALA A 381 -17.63 -5.87 13.41
CA ALA A 381 -17.23 -7.17 12.86
C ALA A 381 -15.73 -7.45 12.97
N LYS A 382 -14.90 -6.39 13.06
CA LYS A 382 -13.43 -6.52 13.24
C LYS A 382 -13.02 -6.87 14.67
N VAL A 383 -13.91 -6.75 15.63
CA VAL A 383 -13.60 -7.01 17.04
C VAL A 383 -14.66 -7.94 17.63
N SER A 384 -14.26 -9.11 18.10
CA SER A 384 -15.13 -10.09 18.73
C SER A 384 -14.46 -10.67 19.96
N GLY A 385 -15.17 -10.70 21.10
CA GLY A 385 -14.67 -11.30 22.35
C GLY A 385 -13.35 -10.72 22.87
N GLY A 386 -13.04 -9.45 22.55
CA GLY A 386 -11.76 -8.81 22.90
C GLY A 386 -10.59 -9.23 21.98
N TRP A 387 -10.90 -9.75 20.78
CA TRP A 387 -9.92 -10.10 19.75
C TRP A 387 -10.18 -9.29 18.48
N PHE A 388 -9.11 -8.73 17.92
CA PHE A 388 -9.12 -8.13 16.59
C PHE A 388 -8.97 -9.23 15.54
N ARG A 389 -9.85 -9.24 14.55
CA ARG A 389 -9.83 -10.16 13.41
C ARG A 389 -9.10 -9.52 12.24
N SER A 390 -7.94 -10.05 11.89
CA SER A 390 -7.15 -9.48 10.79
C SER A 390 -7.83 -9.65 9.43
N GLY A 391 -8.55 -10.77 9.23
CA GLY A 391 -9.06 -11.21 7.93
C GLY A 391 -7.96 -11.81 7.05
N ASP A 392 -6.79 -12.09 7.63
CA ASP A 392 -5.65 -12.69 6.95
C ASP A 392 -5.41 -14.11 7.50
N LEU A 393 -5.19 -15.06 6.61
CA LEU A 393 -4.85 -16.43 6.94
C LEU A 393 -3.34 -16.55 7.11
N VAL A 394 -2.93 -17.15 8.22
CA VAL A 394 -1.54 -17.47 8.52
C VAL A 394 -1.42 -18.89 9.00
N ARG A 395 -0.22 -19.45 8.98
CA ARG A 395 0.14 -20.67 9.71
C ARG A 395 1.33 -20.40 10.60
N ALA A 396 1.41 -21.06 11.74
CA ALA A 396 2.57 -21.03 12.62
C ALA A 396 3.39 -22.31 12.46
N ASP A 397 4.72 -22.22 12.49
CA ASP A 397 5.56 -23.41 12.68
C ASP A 397 5.63 -23.81 14.17
N ALA A 398 6.35 -24.91 14.47
CA ALA A 398 6.50 -25.42 15.83
C ALA A 398 7.22 -24.43 16.78
N ASP A 399 8.00 -23.50 16.23
CA ASP A 399 8.73 -22.47 16.97
C ASP A 399 7.92 -21.17 17.12
N GLY A 400 6.69 -21.11 16.57
CA GLY A 400 5.79 -19.95 16.62
C GLY A 400 6.13 -18.84 15.62
N ASN A 401 6.92 -19.12 14.58
CA ASN A 401 7.09 -18.19 13.47
C ASN A 401 5.87 -18.22 12.57
N LEU A 402 5.34 -17.04 12.21
CA LEU A 402 4.17 -16.93 11.35
C LEU A 402 4.55 -16.84 9.88
N TYR A 403 3.75 -17.47 9.05
CA TYR A 403 3.84 -17.42 7.60
C TYR A 403 2.50 -16.95 7.06
N PHE A 404 2.52 -15.89 6.26
CA PHE A 404 1.33 -15.42 5.56
C PHE A 404 0.90 -16.49 4.53
N VAL A 405 -0.37 -16.84 4.53
CA VAL A 405 -0.94 -17.83 3.60
C VAL A 405 -1.75 -17.12 2.52
N ASP A 406 -2.77 -16.34 2.91
CA ASP A 406 -3.61 -15.56 1.98
C ASP A 406 -4.49 -14.58 2.75
N ARG A 407 -5.28 -13.78 2.03
CA ARG A 407 -6.43 -13.13 2.62
C ARG A 407 -7.61 -14.10 2.69
N LYS A 408 -8.35 -14.08 3.79
CA LYS A 408 -9.55 -14.92 3.95
C LYS A 408 -10.56 -14.70 2.80
N SER A 409 -10.68 -13.46 2.31
CA SER A 409 -11.53 -13.10 1.18
C SER A 409 -11.01 -13.53 -0.21
N ASP A 410 -9.72 -13.87 -0.33
CA ASP A 410 -9.06 -14.23 -1.59
C ASP A 410 -8.82 -15.74 -1.69
N SER A 411 -8.92 -16.46 -0.59
CA SER A 411 -8.84 -17.92 -0.57
C SER A 411 -9.99 -18.53 -1.38
N VAL A 412 -9.71 -19.63 -2.07
CA VAL A 412 -10.68 -20.33 -2.93
C VAL A 412 -11.19 -21.57 -2.19
N ARG A 413 -12.50 -21.68 -2.00
CA ARG A 413 -13.13 -22.86 -1.40
C ARG A 413 -13.53 -23.83 -2.48
N ARG A 414 -12.83 -24.97 -2.59
CA ARG A 414 -13.08 -25.98 -3.61
C ARG A 414 -13.13 -27.38 -3.03
N ARG A 415 -14.25 -28.07 -3.21
CA ARG A 415 -14.46 -29.48 -2.79
C ARG A 415 -14.14 -29.73 -1.31
N GLY A 416 -14.53 -28.76 -0.46
CA GLY A 416 -14.26 -28.80 0.98
C GLY A 416 -12.88 -28.33 1.41
N GLU A 417 -11.98 -28.04 0.46
CA GLU A 417 -10.60 -27.60 0.72
C GLU A 417 -10.47 -26.07 0.58
N ASN A 418 -9.68 -25.45 1.45
CA ASN A 418 -9.30 -24.05 1.35
C ASN A 418 -7.99 -23.95 0.58
N ILE A 419 -8.00 -23.28 -0.56
CA ILE A 419 -6.86 -23.12 -1.46
C ILE A 419 -6.33 -21.70 -1.31
N SER A 420 -5.05 -21.55 -1.01
CA SER A 420 -4.37 -20.27 -1.06
C SER A 420 -4.16 -19.85 -2.51
N SER A 421 -4.79 -18.77 -2.92
CA SER A 421 -4.59 -18.17 -4.23
C SER A 421 -3.12 -17.79 -4.43
N TRP A 422 -2.47 -17.29 -3.38
CA TRP A 422 -1.06 -16.93 -3.38
C TRP A 422 -0.13 -18.13 -3.61
N GLU A 423 -0.43 -19.29 -3.02
CA GLU A 423 0.38 -20.50 -3.21
C GLU A 423 0.34 -20.97 -4.66
N VAL A 424 -0.84 -20.94 -5.27
CA VAL A 424 -0.99 -21.27 -6.70
C VAL A 424 -0.27 -20.26 -7.58
N GLU A 425 -0.44 -18.95 -7.31
CA GLU A 425 0.27 -17.89 -8.04
C GLU A 425 1.79 -18.06 -7.95
N ARG A 426 2.31 -18.37 -6.78
CA ARG A 426 3.74 -18.61 -6.56
C ARG A 426 4.26 -19.70 -7.50
N VAL A 427 3.56 -20.82 -7.59
CA VAL A 427 3.96 -21.94 -8.45
C VAL A 427 3.85 -21.55 -9.93
N LEU A 428 2.76 -20.92 -10.34
CA LEU A 428 2.61 -20.48 -11.74
C LEU A 428 3.70 -19.48 -12.15
N ASN A 429 4.09 -18.58 -11.24
CA ASN A 429 5.13 -17.58 -11.46
C ASN A 429 6.55 -18.16 -11.51
N GLU A 430 6.78 -19.39 -11.01
CA GLU A 430 8.03 -20.13 -11.17
C GLU A 430 8.22 -20.67 -12.60
N HIS A 431 7.15 -20.73 -13.40
CA HIS A 431 7.25 -21.19 -14.80
C HIS A 431 8.10 -20.21 -15.64
N PRO A 432 9.11 -20.69 -16.41
CA PRO A 432 10.04 -19.81 -17.13
C PRO A 432 9.38 -18.81 -18.08
N ALA A 433 8.26 -19.20 -18.70
CA ALA A 433 7.52 -18.37 -19.66
C ALA A 433 6.46 -17.46 -19.02
N VAL A 434 6.23 -17.54 -17.69
CA VAL A 434 5.25 -16.68 -17.01
C VAL A 434 5.92 -15.41 -16.53
N MET A 435 5.34 -14.26 -16.86
CA MET A 435 5.72 -12.96 -16.31
C MET A 435 5.09 -12.76 -14.93
N GLU A 436 3.79 -12.97 -14.85
CA GLU A 436 2.98 -12.85 -13.62
C GLU A 436 1.65 -13.58 -13.78
N SER A 437 1.03 -13.90 -12.65
CA SER A 437 -0.29 -14.53 -12.61
C SER A 437 -1.17 -13.96 -11.50
N ALA A 438 -2.49 -14.12 -11.66
CA ALA A 438 -3.48 -13.84 -10.63
C ALA A 438 -4.44 -15.03 -10.52
N VAL A 439 -4.62 -15.55 -9.32
CA VAL A 439 -5.48 -16.69 -9.03
C VAL A 439 -6.60 -16.28 -8.08
N PHE A 440 -7.81 -16.76 -8.34
CA PHE A 440 -8.99 -16.48 -7.55
C PHE A 440 -10.07 -17.54 -7.78
N GLY A 441 -11.04 -17.59 -6.86
CA GLY A 441 -12.22 -18.44 -6.99
C GLY A 441 -13.26 -17.82 -7.93
N VAL A 442 -13.85 -18.66 -8.78
CA VAL A 442 -15.02 -18.34 -9.57
C VAL A 442 -16.15 -19.33 -9.21
N PRO A 443 -17.42 -18.87 -9.12
CA PRO A 443 -18.52 -19.74 -8.75
C PRO A 443 -18.65 -20.95 -9.68
N SER A 444 -18.86 -22.13 -9.11
CA SER A 444 -19.14 -23.35 -9.85
C SER A 444 -20.62 -23.76 -9.76
N GLU A 445 -21.04 -24.64 -10.67
CA GLU A 445 -22.38 -25.23 -10.64
C GLU A 445 -22.64 -26.10 -9.39
N LEU A 446 -21.57 -26.49 -8.68
CA LEU A 446 -21.65 -27.34 -7.49
C LEU A 446 -21.80 -26.55 -6.17
N GLY A 447 -21.91 -25.23 -6.24
CA GLY A 447 -22.15 -24.36 -5.07
C GLY A 447 -20.89 -23.94 -4.31
N GLU A 448 -19.72 -24.42 -4.70
CA GLU A 448 -18.39 -23.96 -4.24
C GLU A 448 -17.65 -23.27 -5.39
N ASP A 449 -16.46 -22.75 -5.12
CA ASP A 449 -15.64 -22.12 -6.15
C ASP A 449 -14.84 -23.15 -6.99
N GLU A 450 -14.48 -22.74 -8.20
CA GLU A 450 -13.41 -23.36 -9.01
C GLU A 450 -12.22 -22.41 -9.11
N VAL A 451 -11.01 -22.97 -9.22
CA VAL A 451 -9.79 -22.18 -9.32
C VAL A 451 -9.63 -21.64 -10.73
N MET A 452 -9.56 -20.31 -10.86
CA MET A 452 -9.25 -19.62 -12.10
C MET A 452 -7.90 -18.90 -11.99
N ALA A 453 -7.07 -19.03 -13.03
CA ALA A 453 -5.81 -18.34 -13.18
C ALA A 453 -5.84 -17.42 -14.41
N ILE A 454 -5.50 -16.14 -14.23
CA ILE A 454 -5.17 -15.24 -15.33
C ILE A 454 -3.67 -15.08 -15.37
N VAL A 455 -3.06 -15.31 -16.53
CA VAL A 455 -1.62 -15.41 -16.71
C VAL A 455 -1.14 -14.43 -17.77
N VAL A 456 -0.09 -13.71 -17.45
CA VAL A 456 0.64 -12.87 -18.40
C VAL A 456 1.92 -13.61 -18.80
N PRO A 457 2.04 -14.05 -20.04
CA PRO A 457 3.28 -14.68 -20.52
C PRO A 457 4.37 -13.63 -20.74
N LYS A 458 5.63 -14.07 -20.67
CA LYS A 458 6.77 -13.21 -21.06
C LYS A 458 6.74 -12.97 -22.57
N GLU A 459 7.21 -11.81 -22.98
CA GLU A 459 7.28 -11.43 -24.38
C GLU A 459 8.13 -12.44 -25.18
N GLY A 460 7.60 -12.88 -26.32
CA GLY A 460 8.25 -13.86 -27.20
C GLY A 460 8.23 -15.30 -26.70
N CYS A 461 7.57 -15.61 -25.58
CA CYS A 461 7.39 -16.98 -25.12
C CYS A 461 6.05 -17.54 -25.61
N ASP A 462 6.09 -18.78 -26.12
CA ASP A 462 4.88 -19.56 -26.42
C ASP A 462 4.54 -20.39 -25.17
N LEU A 463 3.37 -20.15 -24.58
CA LEU A 463 2.88 -20.82 -23.38
C LEU A 463 1.42 -21.22 -23.59
N SER A 464 1.14 -22.51 -23.52
CA SER A 464 -0.22 -23.02 -23.58
C SER A 464 -0.80 -23.29 -22.18
N ALA A 465 -2.13 -23.25 -22.05
CA ALA A 465 -2.80 -23.59 -20.80
C ALA A 465 -2.56 -25.06 -20.37
N PRO A 466 -2.59 -26.05 -21.28
CA PRO A 466 -2.21 -27.43 -20.93
C PRO A 466 -0.80 -27.54 -20.34
N ASP A 467 0.22 -26.87 -20.93
CA ASP A 467 1.60 -26.94 -20.43
C ASP A 467 1.71 -26.33 -19.02
N LEU A 468 1.03 -25.21 -18.81
CA LEU A 468 0.99 -24.57 -17.48
C LEU A 468 0.31 -25.45 -16.44
N VAL A 469 -0.78 -26.13 -16.79
CA VAL A 469 -1.49 -27.06 -15.90
C VAL A 469 -0.63 -28.28 -15.59
N VAL A 470 0.11 -28.82 -16.57
CA VAL A 470 1.07 -29.93 -16.33
C VAL A 470 2.15 -29.47 -15.37
N PHE A 471 2.73 -28.29 -15.58
CA PHE A 471 3.73 -27.72 -14.70
C PHE A 471 3.22 -27.55 -13.25
N ALA A 472 1.98 -27.06 -13.09
CA ALA A 472 1.36 -26.91 -11.79
C ALA A 472 1.10 -28.25 -11.09
N ARG A 473 0.57 -29.26 -11.82
CA ARG A 473 0.27 -30.60 -11.29
C ARG A 473 1.47 -31.32 -10.67
N GLU A 474 2.65 -31.02 -11.16
CA GLU A 474 3.89 -31.61 -10.63
C GLU A 474 4.33 -30.96 -9.29
N ARG A 475 3.76 -29.80 -8.92
CA ARG A 475 4.27 -28.95 -7.82
C ARG A 475 3.27 -28.63 -6.74
N ILE A 476 1.97 -28.74 -7.04
CA ILE A 476 0.89 -28.48 -6.08
C ILE A 476 -0.14 -29.62 -6.08
N ALA A 477 -0.93 -29.70 -5.03
CA ALA A 477 -1.98 -30.72 -4.91
C ALA A 477 -3.00 -30.59 -6.05
N SER A 478 -3.56 -31.69 -6.48
CA SER A 478 -4.45 -31.74 -7.66
C SER A 478 -5.69 -30.86 -7.52
N PHE A 479 -6.19 -30.68 -6.30
CA PHE A 479 -7.34 -29.81 -6.03
C PHE A 479 -7.01 -28.31 -6.16
N MET A 480 -5.73 -27.92 -6.05
CA MET A 480 -5.25 -26.55 -6.20
C MET A 480 -5.00 -26.15 -7.66
N VAL A 481 -4.90 -27.12 -8.56
CA VAL A 481 -4.60 -26.87 -9.98
C VAL A 481 -5.75 -26.08 -10.60
N PRO A 482 -5.46 -24.97 -11.32
CA PRO A 482 -6.49 -24.18 -11.97
C PRO A 482 -7.30 -25.01 -12.96
N ARG A 483 -8.62 -24.95 -12.83
CA ARG A 483 -9.54 -25.46 -13.86
C ARG A 483 -9.59 -24.50 -15.03
N PHE A 484 -9.69 -23.20 -14.75
CA PHE A 484 -9.81 -22.16 -15.74
C PHE A 484 -8.51 -21.39 -15.90
N VAL A 485 -8.06 -21.19 -17.14
CA VAL A 485 -6.86 -20.42 -17.45
C VAL A 485 -7.18 -19.42 -18.57
N GLU A 486 -6.82 -18.15 -18.38
CA GLU A 486 -6.92 -17.11 -19.40
C GLU A 486 -5.57 -16.38 -19.52
N PHE A 487 -5.14 -16.15 -20.78
CA PHE A 487 -3.94 -15.36 -21.03
C PHE A 487 -4.30 -13.90 -21.34
N ARG A 488 -3.55 -12.98 -20.71
CA ARG A 488 -3.67 -11.53 -20.94
C ARG A 488 -2.31 -10.90 -21.19
N ARG A 489 -2.32 -9.70 -21.78
CA ARG A 489 -1.10 -8.90 -21.95
C ARG A 489 -0.63 -8.24 -20.65
N GLU A 490 -1.58 -7.91 -19.78
CA GLU A 490 -1.34 -7.27 -18.48
C GLU A 490 -2.45 -7.61 -17.48
N LEU A 491 -2.16 -7.48 -16.19
CA LEU A 491 -3.13 -7.58 -15.11
C LEU A 491 -3.52 -6.17 -14.63
N PRO A 492 -4.78 -5.95 -14.23
CA PRO A 492 -5.18 -4.70 -13.59
C PRO A 492 -4.48 -4.59 -12.23
N LYS A 493 -3.75 -3.48 -12.03
CA LYS A 493 -2.94 -3.26 -10.82
C LYS A 493 -3.30 -1.97 -10.12
N THR A 494 -3.01 -1.94 -8.83
CA THR A 494 -2.93 -0.71 -8.04
C THR A 494 -1.60 -0.01 -8.33
N GLU A 495 -1.44 1.24 -7.87
CA GLU A 495 -0.16 1.95 -7.97
C GLU A 495 0.96 1.35 -7.13
N THR A 496 0.62 0.52 -6.15
CA THR A 496 1.56 -0.31 -5.40
C THR A 496 1.87 -1.62 -6.11
N HIS A 497 1.56 -1.74 -7.41
CA HIS A 497 1.73 -2.93 -8.25
C HIS A 497 0.97 -4.18 -7.77
N ARG A 498 -0.03 -4.02 -6.89
CA ARG A 498 -0.88 -5.13 -6.43
C ARG A 498 -1.99 -5.39 -7.44
N VAL A 499 -2.20 -6.67 -7.80
CA VAL A 499 -3.27 -7.08 -8.70
C VAL A 499 -4.64 -6.82 -8.07
N ARG A 500 -5.57 -6.26 -8.85
CA ARG A 500 -6.95 -5.99 -8.45
C ARG A 500 -7.83 -7.21 -8.71
N LYS A 501 -7.63 -8.27 -7.90
CA LYS A 501 -8.37 -9.54 -8.05
C LYS A 501 -9.89 -9.35 -8.05
N ALA A 502 -10.43 -8.39 -7.30
CA ALA A 502 -11.87 -8.11 -7.28
C ALA A 502 -12.44 -7.67 -8.64
N GLU A 503 -11.65 -7.02 -9.50
CA GLU A 503 -12.03 -6.70 -10.87
C GLU A 503 -12.07 -7.97 -11.71
N LEU A 504 -11.05 -8.81 -11.61
CA LEU A 504 -10.94 -10.07 -12.33
C LEU A 504 -12.05 -11.06 -11.93
N LYS A 505 -12.37 -11.15 -10.63
CA LYS A 505 -13.47 -11.98 -10.12
C LYS A 505 -14.83 -11.57 -10.71
N ARG A 506 -15.07 -10.25 -10.89
CA ARG A 506 -16.34 -9.76 -11.48
C ARG A 506 -16.45 -10.07 -12.97
N GLU A 507 -15.33 -10.11 -13.69
CA GLU A 507 -15.30 -10.52 -15.09
C GLU A 507 -15.59 -12.03 -15.23
N GLY A 508 -15.07 -12.84 -14.30
CA GLY A 508 -15.31 -14.27 -14.21
C GLY A 508 -14.81 -15.06 -15.44
N VAL A 509 -15.45 -16.20 -15.68
CA VAL A 509 -15.14 -17.07 -16.84
C VAL A 509 -15.73 -16.45 -18.10
N GLY A 510 -14.87 -16.17 -19.09
CA GLY A 510 -15.24 -15.51 -20.34
C GLY A 510 -14.93 -16.38 -21.59
N PRO A 511 -15.26 -15.86 -22.79
CA PRO A 511 -15.07 -16.61 -24.05
C PRO A 511 -13.60 -16.97 -24.36
N ARG A 512 -12.64 -16.26 -23.74
CA ARG A 512 -11.19 -16.50 -23.92
C ARG A 512 -10.60 -17.44 -22.87
N THR A 513 -11.42 -17.88 -21.92
CA THR A 513 -10.99 -18.73 -20.83
C THR A 513 -10.92 -20.19 -21.31
N TRP A 514 -9.75 -20.79 -21.16
CA TRP A 514 -9.59 -22.24 -21.37
C TRP A 514 -10.10 -23.00 -20.14
N ASP A 515 -10.83 -24.09 -20.36
CA ASP A 515 -11.38 -24.95 -19.31
C ASP A 515 -10.77 -26.36 -19.38
N LEU A 516 -10.14 -26.80 -18.30
CA LEU A 516 -9.51 -28.13 -18.17
C LEU A 516 -10.49 -29.29 -18.35
N GLU A 517 -11.76 -29.10 -17.99
CA GLU A 517 -12.80 -30.13 -18.05
C GLU A 517 -13.58 -30.14 -19.37
N SER A 518 -13.39 -29.14 -20.23
CA SER A 518 -13.98 -29.10 -21.54
C SER A 518 -13.14 -29.88 -22.55
N PRO A 519 -13.74 -30.73 -23.41
CA PRO A 519 -13.00 -31.41 -24.47
C PRO A 519 -12.38 -30.35 -25.41
N PRO A 520 -11.16 -30.60 -25.95
CA PRO A 520 -10.50 -29.65 -26.85
C PRO A 520 -11.38 -29.43 -28.08
N THR A 521 -11.96 -28.22 -28.19
CA THR A 521 -12.63 -27.79 -29.43
C THR A 521 -11.55 -27.62 -30.50
N ARG A 522 -11.81 -28.17 -31.72
CA ARG A 522 -10.88 -28.16 -32.86
C ARG A 522 -10.43 -26.75 -33.31
N ASP A 523 -11.05 -25.69 -32.78
CA ASP A 523 -10.78 -24.30 -33.17
C ASP A 523 -9.72 -23.58 -32.33
N SER A 524 -9.25 -24.14 -31.20
CA SER A 524 -8.22 -23.51 -30.40
C SER A 524 -6.79 -23.63 -30.94
N ALA A 525 -6.59 -24.45 -31.98
CA ALA A 525 -5.29 -24.61 -32.67
C ALA A 525 -5.01 -23.52 -33.72
N HIS A 526 -6.00 -22.68 -34.08
CA HIS A 526 -5.83 -21.66 -35.13
C HIS A 526 -5.82 -20.20 -34.65
N ALA A 527 -6.08 -19.94 -33.38
CA ALA A 527 -6.05 -18.57 -32.83
C ALA A 527 -4.63 -17.98 -32.69
N SER A 528 -3.59 -18.79 -32.85
CA SER A 528 -2.19 -18.35 -32.84
C SER A 528 -1.64 -17.94 -34.21
N ALA A 529 -2.42 -18.05 -35.29
CA ALA A 529 -1.94 -17.81 -36.65
C ALA A 529 -2.34 -16.46 -37.28
N GLU A 530 -3.28 -15.70 -36.69
CA GLU A 530 -3.81 -14.46 -37.29
C GLU A 530 -3.24 -13.14 -36.77
N ALA A 531 -2.15 -13.16 -36.01
CA ALA A 531 -1.47 -11.94 -35.55
C ALA A 531 -0.12 -11.69 -36.28
N ARG A 532 -0.10 -11.85 -37.61
CA ARG A 532 0.98 -11.27 -38.45
C ARG A 532 0.47 -9.96 -39.04
N PRO A 533 1.15 -8.82 -38.83
CA PRO A 533 0.82 -7.61 -39.58
C PRO A 533 1.20 -7.81 -41.05
N ALA A 534 0.27 -7.47 -41.95
CA ALA A 534 0.57 -7.32 -43.37
C ALA A 534 1.54 -6.13 -43.54
N GLU A 535 2.72 -6.40 -44.07
CA GLU A 535 3.60 -5.40 -44.66
C GLU A 535 2.90 -4.75 -45.86
N HIS A 536 2.73 -3.46 -45.80
CA HIS A 536 2.91 -2.53 -46.90
C HIS A 536 3.20 -1.12 -46.42
#